data_5c9901df845dd4cc4e5615544af0360a
#
_entry.id   5c9901df845dd4cc4e5615544af0360a
#
_cell.length_a   1.000
_cell.length_b   1.000
_cell.length_c   1.000
_cell.angle_alpha   90.00
_cell.angle_beta   90.00
_cell.angle_gamma   90.00
#
_symmetry.space_group_name_H-M   'P 1'
#
loop_
_entity.id
_entity.type
_entity.pdbx_description
1 polymer ?
#
loop_
_entity_poly.entity_id
_entity_poly.type
_entity_poly.pdbx_seq_one_letter_code
_entity_poly.pdbx_strand_id
1 'polypeptide(L)'
;MLPFRSYVCEPLSWGRLVLAGDAGHTVPPTGAKGLNLAFCDVRALVPQIAAFFADDARDSAPLDEYSRTALDRVWRAQSFSYWATTLLHRQPEENSFTRRRRRGEFDALTLTESGRTCFADAYTGWTV
;
A
#
# COMPACT_ATOMS: atom_id res chain seq x y z
N MET A 1 15.95 -9.33 15.91
CA MET A 1 15.37 -8.70 14.69
C MET A 1 13.98 -9.28 14.52
N LEU A 2 12.92 -8.48 14.57
CA LEU A 2 11.55 -8.98 14.35
C LEU A 2 11.39 -9.35 12.88
N PRO A 3 10.98 -10.58 12.54
CA PRO A 3 10.69 -10.96 11.17
C PRO A 3 9.46 -10.17 10.71
N PHE A 4 9.63 -9.28 9.76
CA PHE A 4 8.54 -8.54 9.17
C PHE A 4 8.00 -9.29 7.95
N ARG A 5 6.71 -9.56 7.93
CA ARG A 5 6.04 -10.18 6.78
C ARG A 5 5.12 -9.16 6.13
N SER A 6 5.32 -8.96 4.83
CA SER A 6 4.34 -8.25 4.02
C SER A 6 3.35 -9.25 3.44
N TYR A 7 2.06 -8.93 3.51
CA TYR A 7 1.01 -9.73 2.89
C TYR A 7 -0.18 -8.84 2.50
N VAL A 8 -0.99 -9.33 1.59
CA VAL A 8 -2.28 -8.77 1.20
C VAL A 8 -3.26 -9.92 1.10
N CYS A 9 -4.40 -9.79 1.76
CA CYS A 9 -5.52 -10.70 1.62
C CYS A 9 -6.40 -10.22 0.46
N GLU A 10 -6.74 -11.11 -0.45
CA GLU A 10 -7.63 -10.81 -1.57
C GLU A 10 -8.69 -11.91 -1.71
N PRO A 11 -9.96 -11.52 -1.71
CA PRO A 11 -10.52 -10.17 -1.51
C PRO A 11 -10.48 -9.73 -0.04
N LEU A 12 -10.71 -8.43 0.23
CA LEU A 12 -10.87 -7.89 1.58
C LEU A 12 -12.29 -8.05 2.14
N SER A 13 -13.22 -8.54 1.32
CA SER A 13 -14.60 -8.83 1.70
C SER A 13 -14.98 -10.26 1.33
N TRP A 14 -15.81 -10.89 2.16
CA TRP A 14 -16.44 -12.18 1.88
C TRP A 14 -17.83 -12.21 2.52
N GLY A 15 -18.85 -12.01 1.72
CA GLY A 15 -20.22 -11.84 2.21
C GLY A 15 -20.31 -10.65 3.18
N ARG A 16 -20.48 -10.94 4.48
CA ARG A 16 -20.56 -9.91 5.53
C ARG A 16 -19.28 -9.75 6.36
N LEU A 17 -18.25 -10.52 6.05
CA LEU A 17 -16.92 -10.37 6.65
C LEU A 17 -16.14 -9.34 5.84
N VAL A 18 -15.53 -8.39 6.54
CA VAL A 18 -14.67 -7.38 5.93
C VAL A 18 -13.37 -7.26 6.72
N LEU A 19 -12.25 -7.18 6.04
CA LEU A 19 -10.93 -6.96 6.61
C LEU A 19 -10.47 -5.52 6.36
N ALA A 20 -9.85 -4.90 7.36
CA ALA A 20 -9.30 -3.55 7.27
C ALA A 20 -7.99 -3.45 8.04
N GLY A 21 -7.08 -2.58 7.61
CA GLY A 21 -5.78 -2.41 8.22
C GLY A 21 -4.95 -3.69 8.24
N ASP A 22 -4.20 -3.91 9.31
CA ASP A 22 -3.28 -5.04 9.44
C ASP A 22 -3.97 -6.42 9.41
N ALA A 23 -5.29 -6.49 9.56
CA ALA A 23 -6.05 -7.72 9.36
C ALA A 23 -6.10 -8.12 7.87
N GLY A 24 -6.13 -7.16 6.96
CA GLY A 24 -6.20 -7.39 5.52
C GLY A 24 -4.86 -7.27 4.80
N HIS A 25 -3.97 -6.42 5.30
CA HIS A 25 -2.69 -6.16 4.62
C HIS A 25 -1.63 -5.62 5.56
N THR A 26 -0.39 -6.03 5.34
CA THR A 26 0.79 -5.50 6.04
C THR A 26 1.84 -5.11 5.01
N VAL A 27 2.28 -3.87 5.03
CA VAL A 27 3.28 -3.32 4.09
C VAL A 27 4.65 -3.20 4.76
N PRO A 28 5.76 -3.22 4.01
CA PRO A 28 7.08 -2.94 4.57
C PRO A 28 7.08 -1.59 5.31
N PRO A 29 7.81 -1.46 6.43
CA PRO A 29 7.77 -0.26 7.27
C PRO A 29 8.38 0.97 6.59
N THR A 30 9.16 0.79 5.53
CA THR A 30 9.77 1.88 4.77
C THR A 30 8.69 2.76 4.14
N GLY A 31 8.70 4.04 4.50
CA GLY A 31 7.67 4.99 4.07
C GLY A 31 6.49 5.15 5.04
N ALA A 32 6.46 4.39 6.16
CA ALA A 32 5.45 4.52 7.24
C ALA A 32 3.99 4.50 6.74
N LYS A 33 3.67 3.62 5.78
CA LYS A 33 2.35 3.59 5.11
C LYS A 33 1.26 2.85 5.88
N GLY A 34 1.60 1.92 6.78
CA GLY A 34 0.63 1.01 7.42
C GLY A 34 -0.53 1.74 8.09
N LEU A 35 -0.25 2.69 9.00
CA LEU A 35 -1.29 3.45 9.70
C LEU A 35 -2.14 4.29 8.73
N ASN A 36 -1.51 4.93 7.76
CA ASN A 36 -2.22 5.75 6.77
C ASN A 36 -3.15 4.90 5.89
N LEU A 37 -2.73 3.69 5.51
CA LEU A 37 -3.58 2.73 4.80
C LEU A 37 -4.78 2.32 5.65
N ALA A 38 -4.57 1.98 6.92
CA ALA A 38 -5.66 1.61 7.83
C ALA A 38 -6.71 2.73 7.96
N PHE A 39 -6.28 3.99 8.07
CA PHE A 39 -7.21 5.12 8.05
C PHE A 39 -7.94 5.28 6.72
N CYS A 40 -7.25 5.05 5.60
CA CYS A 40 -7.88 5.06 4.28
C CYS A 40 -8.91 3.94 4.12
N ASP A 41 -8.65 2.76 4.69
CA ASP A 41 -9.62 1.66 4.70
C ASP A 41 -10.88 2.04 5.46
N VAL A 42 -10.75 2.58 6.68
CA VAL A 42 -11.89 3.05 7.46
C VAL A 42 -12.69 4.10 6.69
N ARG A 43 -12.00 5.07 6.08
CA ARG A 43 -12.64 6.12 5.29
C ARG A 43 -13.41 5.56 4.08
N ALA A 44 -12.88 4.52 3.43
CA ALA A 44 -13.54 3.87 2.30
C ALA A 44 -14.67 2.93 2.74
N LEU A 45 -14.51 2.24 3.87
CA LEU A 45 -15.44 1.24 4.35
C LEU A 45 -16.71 1.84 4.97
N VAL A 46 -16.60 2.93 5.74
CA VAL A 46 -17.74 3.53 6.46
C VAL A 46 -18.93 3.83 5.56
N PRO A 47 -18.80 4.52 4.41
CA PRO A 47 -19.94 4.76 3.52
C PRO A 47 -20.52 3.46 2.94
N GLN A 48 -19.70 2.43 2.70
CA GLN A 48 -20.17 1.15 2.17
C GLN A 48 -20.95 0.35 3.22
N ILE A 49 -20.54 0.40 4.48
CA ILE A 49 -21.32 -0.16 5.59
C ILE A 49 -22.67 0.57 5.70
N ALA A 50 -22.68 1.90 5.62
CA ALA A 50 -23.92 2.66 5.65
C ALA A 50 -24.85 2.28 4.50
N ALA A 51 -24.34 2.14 3.28
CA ALA A 51 -25.10 1.70 2.11
C ALA A 51 -25.65 0.28 2.29
N PHE A 52 -24.83 -0.65 2.80
CA PHE A 52 -25.25 -2.03 3.08
C PHE A 52 -26.44 -2.11 4.07
N PHE A 53 -26.44 -1.27 5.10
CA PHE A 53 -27.54 -1.26 6.09
C PHE A 53 -28.75 -0.43 5.65
N ALA A 54 -28.60 0.46 4.67
CA ALA A 54 -29.71 1.20 4.11
C ALA A 54 -30.52 0.38 3.09
N ASP A 55 -29.95 -0.70 2.55
CA ASP A 55 -30.63 -1.60 1.62
C ASP A 55 -31.31 -2.74 2.40
N ASP A 56 -32.64 -2.86 2.24
CA ASP A 56 -33.42 -3.93 2.86
C ASP A 56 -33.01 -5.33 2.39
N ALA A 57 -32.55 -5.45 1.14
CA ALA A 57 -32.04 -6.70 0.57
C ALA A 57 -30.68 -7.11 1.17
N ARG A 58 -29.95 -6.13 1.74
CA ARG A 58 -28.60 -6.32 2.30
C ARG A 58 -27.66 -7.00 1.32
N ASP A 59 -27.64 -6.49 0.10
CA ASP A 59 -26.69 -6.91 -0.92
C ASP A 59 -25.26 -6.62 -0.49
N SER A 60 -24.34 -7.55 -0.76
CA SER A 60 -22.91 -7.38 -0.45
C SER A 60 -22.16 -6.45 -1.42
N ALA A 61 -22.76 -6.03 -2.51
CA ALA A 61 -22.12 -5.20 -3.53
C ALA A 61 -21.37 -3.96 -2.99
N PRO A 62 -21.89 -3.19 -2.00
CA PRO A 62 -21.13 -2.10 -1.39
C PRO A 62 -19.84 -2.58 -0.70
N LEU A 63 -19.86 -3.74 -0.03
CA LEU A 63 -18.68 -4.29 0.64
C LEU A 63 -17.63 -4.79 -0.36
N ASP A 64 -18.08 -5.33 -1.49
CA ASP A 64 -17.19 -5.73 -2.58
C ASP A 64 -16.55 -4.52 -3.27
N GLU A 65 -17.27 -3.41 -3.40
CA GLU A 65 -16.73 -2.14 -3.89
C GLU A 65 -15.66 -1.57 -2.94
N TYR A 66 -15.86 -1.68 -1.62
CA TYR A 66 -14.82 -1.36 -0.65
C TYR A 66 -13.56 -2.17 -0.94
N SER A 67 -13.69 -3.51 -1.05
CA SER A 67 -12.57 -4.41 -1.29
C SER A 67 -11.78 -3.99 -2.53
N ARG A 68 -12.46 -3.74 -3.65
CA ARG A 68 -11.85 -3.31 -4.90
C ARG A 68 -11.09 -1.98 -4.75
N THR A 69 -11.73 -0.97 -4.16
CA THR A 69 -11.13 0.36 -3.99
C THR A 69 -9.95 0.36 -3.02
N ALA A 70 -10.04 -0.42 -1.94
CA ALA A 70 -8.96 -0.52 -0.96
C ALA A 70 -7.75 -1.25 -1.55
N LEU A 71 -7.95 -2.36 -2.28
CA LEU A 71 -6.87 -3.14 -2.89
C LEU A 71 -6.04 -2.32 -3.88
N ASP A 72 -6.64 -1.47 -4.70
CA ASP A 72 -5.91 -0.58 -5.60
C ASP A 72 -4.89 0.28 -4.84
N ARG A 73 -5.27 0.79 -3.70
CA ARG A 73 -4.44 1.62 -2.83
C ARG A 73 -3.37 0.81 -2.11
N VAL A 74 -3.75 -0.36 -1.60
CA VAL A 74 -2.86 -1.29 -0.91
C VAL A 74 -1.71 -1.72 -1.82
N TRP A 75 -1.99 -2.10 -3.06
CA TRP A 75 -0.97 -2.54 -4.01
C TRP A 75 -0.01 -1.43 -4.42
N ARG A 76 -0.49 -0.19 -4.55
CA ARG A 76 0.38 0.97 -4.76
C ARG A 76 1.33 1.19 -3.58
N ALA A 77 0.83 1.09 -2.35
CA ALA A 77 1.63 1.24 -1.15
C ALA A 77 2.63 0.07 -0.96
N GLN A 78 2.24 -1.16 -1.28
CA GLN A 78 3.13 -2.31 -1.29
C GLN A 78 4.29 -2.11 -2.28
N SER A 79 3.97 -1.72 -3.52
CA SER A 79 4.97 -1.45 -4.55
C SER A 79 5.95 -0.38 -4.12
N PHE A 80 5.45 0.76 -3.65
CA PHE A 80 6.31 1.85 -3.17
C PHE A 80 7.18 1.41 -1.99
N SER A 81 6.59 0.78 -0.97
CA SER A 81 7.32 0.42 0.25
C SER A 81 8.39 -0.64 -0.01
N TYR A 82 8.10 -1.62 -0.89
CA TYR A 82 9.09 -2.60 -1.32
C TYR A 82 10.23 -1.96 -2.10
N TRP A 83 9.91 -1.13 -3.10
CA TRP A 83 10.89 -0.40 -3.89
C TRP A 83 11.76 0.52 -3.03
N ALA A 84 11.16 1.33 -2.16
CA ALA A 84 11.91 2.19 -1.25
C ALA A 84 12.81 1.41 -0.30
N THR A 85 12.36 0.25 0.18
CA THR A 85 13.18 -0.64 1.03
C THR A 85 14.40 -1.12 0.27
N THR A 86 14.24 -1.60 -0.96
CA THR A 86 15.36 -2.11 -1.77
C THR A 86 16.32 -1.02 -2.22
N LEU A 87 15.79 0.18 -2.46
CA LEU A 87 16.60 1.34 -2.86
C LEU A 87 17.40 1.94 -1.71
N LEU A 88 16.78 2.11 -0.54
CA LEU A 88 17.37 2.85 0.58
C LEU A 88 18.23 1.96 1.50
N HIS A 89 17.96 0.66 1.53
CA HIS A 89 18.70 -0.27 2.41
C HIS A 89 19.61 -1.20 1.63
N ARG A 90 20.80 -1.41 2.20
CA ARG A 90 21.74 -2.40 1.67
C ARG A 90 21.17 -3.80 1.80
N GLN A 91 21.17 -4.54 0.70
CA GLN A 91 20.77 -5.95 0.71
C GLN A 91 21.89 -6.83 1.25
N PRO A 92 21.58 -7.91 1.99
CA PRO A 92 22.60 -8.77 2.62
C PRO A 92 23.64 -9.35 1.63
N GLU A 93 23.19 -9.69 0.42
CA GLU A 93 24.03 -10.31 -0.63
C GLU A 93 24.45 -9.32 -1.73
N GLU A 94 24.42 -8.02 -1.45
CA GLU A 94 24.73 -6.99 -2.42
C GLU A 94 26.22 -7.02 -2.81
N ASN A 95 26.50 -7.30 -4.08
CA ASN A 95 27.82 -7.18 -4.68
C ASN A 95 28.10 -5.77 -5.21
N SER A 96 29.31 -5.55 -5.73
CA SER A 96 29.74 -4.23 -6.24
C SER A 96 28.91 -3.74 -7.43
N PHE A 97 28.44 -4.65 -8.28
CA PHE A 97 27.61 -4.32 -9.45
C PHE A 97 26.22 -3.87 -9.01
N THR A 98 25.55 -4.64 -8.15
CA THR A 98 24.21 -4.30 -7.66
C THR A 98 24.22 -3.01 -6.86
N ARG A 99 25.28 -2.76 -6.08
CA ARG A 99 25.46 -1.49 -5.37
C ARG A 99 25.58 -0.29 -6.30
N ARG A 100 26.36 -0.41 -7.37
CA ARG A 100 26.50 0.68 -8.37
C ARG A 100 25.19 0.94 -9.10
N ARG A 101 24.46 -0.11 -9.48
CA ARG A 101 23.14 0.01 -10.10
C ARG A 101 22.15 0.74 -9.19
N ARG A 102 22.06 0.30 -7.92
CA ARG A 102 21.20 0.95 -6.92
C ARG A 102 21.58 2.42 -6.71
N ARG A 103 22.87 2.73 -6.70
CA ARG A 103 23.34 4.12 -6.60
C ARG A 103 22.89 4.94 -7.80
N GLY A 104 23.00 4.41 -9.02
CA GLY A 104 22.52 5.09 -10.23
C GLY A 104 21.03 5.36 -10.20
N GLU A 105 20.23 4.41 -9.72
CA GLU A 105 18.79 4.59 -9.50
C GLU A 105 18.49 5.69 -8.48
N PHE A 106 19.20 5.69 -7.35
CA PHE A 106 19.07 6.73 -6.33
C PHE A 106 19.46 8.11 -6.86
N ASP A 107 20.56 8.21 -7.63
CA ASP A 107 20.99 9.47 -8.24
C ASP A 107 19.96 9.97 -9.27
N ALA A 108 19.35 9.10 -10.07
CA ALA A 108 18.28 9.48 -11.00
C ALA A 108 17.06 10.07 -10.27
N LEU A 109 16.71 9.55 -9.11
CA LEU A 109 15.59 10.06 -8.29
C LEU A 109 15.93 11.39 -7.61
N THR A 110 17.16 11.56 -7.14
CA THR A 110 17.51 12.71 -6.31
C THR A 110 18.06 13.89 -7.12
N LEU A 111 18.71 13.64 -8.26
CA LEU A 111 19.36 14.66 -9.06
C LEU A 111 18.48 15.22 -10.19
N THR A 112 17.34 14.58 -10.49
CA THR A 112 16.41 15.08 -11.51
C THR A 112 15.13 15.63 -10.86
N GLU A 113 14.51 16.62 -11.47
CA GLU A 113 13.24 17.19 -11.02
C GLU A 113 12.12 16.15 -11.12
N SER A 114 12.02 15.45 -12.25
CA SER A 114 11.02 14.39 -12.46
C SER A 114 11.17 13.24 -11.46
N GLY A 115 12.41 12.86 -11.12
CA GLY A 115 12.69 11.84 -10.13
C GLY A 115 12.21 12.25 -8.73
N ARG A 116 12.52 13.47 -8.32
CA ARG A 116 12.05 14.00 -7.01
C ARG A 116 10.54 14.10 -6.94
N THR A 117 9.88 14.58 -8.01
CA THR A 117 8.42 14.64 -8.08
C THR A 117 7.80 13.25 -7.99
N CYS A 118 8.29 12.30 -8.79
CA CYS A 118 7.82 10.92 -8.77
C CYS A 118 7.94 10.28 -7.36
N PHE A 119 9.08 10.50 -6.70
CA PHE A 119 9.28 9.99 -5.34
C PHE A 119 8.34 10.67 -4.34
N ALA A 120 8.17 12.00 -4.42
CA ALA A 120 7.30 12.75 -3.54
C ALA A 120 5.84 12.31 -3.69
N ASP A 121 5.34 12.16 -4.91
CA ASP A 121 3.98 11.69 -5.21
C ASP A 121 3.76 10.26 -4.67
N ALA A 122 4.71 9.37 -4.90
CA ALA A 122 4.63 8.01 -4.38
C ALA A 122 4.73 7.97 -2.84
N TYR A 123 5.50 8.88 -2.24
CA TYR A 123 5.64 8.99 -0.77
C TYR A 123 4.41 9.59 -0.11
N THR A 124 3.82 10.65 -0.65
CA THR A 124 2.63 11.30 -0.08
C THR A 124 1.35 10.51 -0.35
N GLY A 125 1.36 9.68 -1.35
CA GLY A 125 0.18 8.99 -1.90
C GLY A 125 -0.42 9.81 -3.04
N TRP A 126 -0.73 9.13 -4.13
CA TRP A 126 -1.39 9.80 -5.25
C TRP A 126 -2.75 10.30 -4.83
N THR A 127 -2.99 11.59 -5.01
CA THR A 127 -4.35 12.16 -4.97
C THR A 127 -5.13 11.60 -6.16
N VAL A 128 -6.09 10.75 -5.88
CA VAL A 128 -7.08 10.26 -6.85
C VAL A 128 -8.37 11.00 -6.59
#